data_e9ef950923097004274a1b1d4c43b195
#
_entry.id   e9ef950923097004274a1b1d4c43b195
#
_cell.length_a   1.000
_cell.length_b   1.000
_cell.length_c   1.000
_cell.angle_alpha   90.00
_cell.angle_beta   90.00
_cell.angle_gamma   90.00
#
_symmetry.space_group_name_H-M   'P 1'
#
loop_
_entity.id
_entity.type
_entity.pdbx_description
1 polymer ?
#
loop_
_entity_poly.entity_id
_entity_poly.type
_entity_poly.pdbx_seq_one_letter_code
_entity_poly.pdbx_strand_id
1 'polypeptide(L)'
;MTSTTARALSTDEIPIIDIAPLVDGSDPDRAADQLGWAATEVGFIYVKNHGIPETLLTHARSTGLEFFRHPLEDKSQVSSNIHHHGYLRPGATKMYDDAKVDLKESYNFGIELTEDQARNATTRLLGPNRWPSFMPSLQTAIYPFFEAATRCATVLLEGFARAGGHAPDTFTRSSDLPVSRGSLQYYPPRPDDSAPDRFSLAPHTDFGVLTVLAQDSVGGLEIQGLDGEWLAAPPIPGTLVVNVGDLLGRWSNDTFRSTPHRVINSSGQERLSLVLAYDPNAETLVDSGLFCSDDETPKYEAITCGDYLEWRFGKAFEYRSSEDAKR
;
A
#
# COMPACT_ATOMS: atom_id res chain seq x y z
N MET A 1 -8.51 13.93 26.38
CA MET A 1 -7.65 12.77 26.57
C MET A 1 -8.23 11.65 25.72
N THR A 2 -7.78 11.53 24.47
CA THR A 2 -8.24 10.46 23.57
C THR A 2 -7.56 9.17 23.99
N SER A 3 -8.33 8.11 24.22
CA SER A 3 -7.84 6.78 24.56
C SER A 3 -6.80 6.34 23.52
N THR A 4 -5.60 5.96 23.96
CA THR A 4 -4.52 5.45 23.09
C THR A 4 -4.71 4.01 22.71
N THR A 5 -5.70 3.32 23.27
CA THR A 5 -5.94 1.89 23.05
C THR A 5 -7.08 1.72 22.06
N ALA A 6 -6.79 1.06 20.92
CA ALA A 6 -7.83 0.73 19.95
C ALA A 6 -8.83 -0.28 20.53
N ARG A 7 -10.11 -0.10 20.21
CA ARG A 7 -11.15 -1.06 20.53
C ARG A 7 -10.98 -2.33 19.66
N ALA A 8 -11.22 -3.49 20.26
CA ALA A 8 -11.28 -4.73 19.48
C ALA A 8 -12.45 -4.67 18.47
N LEU A 9 -12.16 -5.06 17.21
CA LEU A 9 -13.17 -5.17 16.17
C LEU A 9 -14.21 -6.25 16.49
N SER A 10 -15.46 -5.97 16.16
CA SER A 10 -16.41 -7.02 15.77
C SER A 10 -16.14 -7.38 14.29
N THR A 11 -16.43 -8.63 13.90
CA THR A 11 -16.31 -9.10 12.50
C THR A 11 -17.19 -8.32 11.53
N ASP A 12 -18.11 -7.49 12.03
CA ASP A 12 -19.04 -6.69 11.24
C ASP A 12 -18.46 -5.32 10.83
N GLU A 13 -17.29 -4.93 11.38
CA GLU A 13 -16.71 -3.59 11.16
C GLU A 13 -15.67 -3.55 10.04
N ILE A 14 -14.91 -4.64 9.80
CA ILE A 14 -14.11 -4.82 8.57
C ILE A 14 -14.54 -6.15 7.93
N PRO A 15 -15.19 -6.13 6.76
CA PRO A 15 -15.72 -7.33 6.14
C PRO A 15 -14.61 -8.26 5.64
N ILE A 16 -14.89 -9.58 5.69
CA ILE A 16 -14.06 -10.61 5.06
C ILE A 16 -14.76 -11.04 3.78
N ILE A 17 -14.19 -10.69 2.63
CA ILE A 17 -14.78 -10.95 1.32
C ILE A 17 -14.03 -12.09 0.63
N ASP A 18 -14.79 -13.03 0.09
CA ASP A 18 -14.30 -14.10 -0.76
C ASP A 18 -14.21 -13.60 -2.21
N ILE A 19 -13.00 -13.50 -2.74
CA ILE A 19 -12.77 -13.03 -4.11
C ILE A 19 -12.62 -14.14 -5.14
N ALA A 20 -12.76 -15.43 -4.75
CA ALA A 20 -12.77 -16.53 -5.71
C ALA A 20 -13.75 -16.32 -6.87
N PRO A 21 -15.00 -15.83 -6.63
CA PRO A 21 -15.97 -15.60 -7.72
C PRO A 21 -15.53 -14.55 -8.75
N LEU A 22 -14.67 -13.60 -8.39
CA LEU A 22 -14.03 -12.70 -9.36
C LEU A 22 -12.92 -13.38 -10.14
N VAL A 23 -12.16 -14.26 -9.48
CA VAL A 23 -11.02 -14.96 -10.10
C VAL A 23 -11.48 -16.01 -11.10
N ASP A 24 -12.49 -16.80 -10.76
CA ASP A 24 -13.00 -17.91 -11.58
C ASP A 24 -14.20 -17.54 -12.47
N GLY A 25 -14.75 -16.32 -12.30
CA GLY A 25 -15.88 -15.81 -13.07
C GLY A 25 -17.23 -16.43 -12.73
N SER A 26 -17.35 -17.17 -11.61
CA SER A 26 -18.59 -17.88 -11.24
C SER A 26 -19.72 -16.94 -10.80
N ASP A 27 -19.41 -15.86 -10.09
CA ASP A 27 -20.37 -14.83 -9.63
C ASP A 27 -19.66 -13.50 -9.37
N PRO A 28 -19.08 -12.87 -10.41
CA PRO A 28 -18.26 -11.68 -10.23
C PRO A 28 -19.04 -10.46 -9.73
N ASP A 29 -20.31 -10.35 -10.10
CA ASP A 29 -21.13 -9.19 -9.76
C ASP A 29 -21.47 -9.18 -8.27
N ARG A 30 -21.81 -10.33 -7.68
CA ARG A 30 -22.03 -10.43 -6.23
C ARG A 30 -20.79 -10.09 -5.42
N ALA A 31 -19.62 -10.56 -5.85
CA ALA A 31 -18.38 -10.24 -5.17
C ALA A 31 -18.02 -8.74 -5.34
N ALA A 32 -18.30 -8.17 -6.52
CA ALA A 32 -18.16 -6.74 -6.78
C ALA A 32 -19.07 -5.89 -5.89
N ASP A 33 -20.33 -6.25 -5.71
CA ASP A 33 -21.27 -5.56 -4.81
C ASP A 33 -20.75 -5.53 -3.36
N GLN A 34 -20.21 -6.65 -2.87
CA GLN A 34 -19.60 -6.71 -1.54
C GLN A 34 -18.36 -5.82 -1.41
N LEU A 35 -17.50 -5.82 -2.43
CA LEU A 35 -16.30 -4.96 -2.48
C LEU A 35 -16.71 -3.48 -2.52
N GLY A 36 -17.69 -3.13 -3.35
CA GLY A 36 -18.18 -1.76 -3.48
C GLY A 36 -18.74 -1.23 -2.18
N TRP A 37 -19.62 -2.02 -1.51
CA TRP A 37 -20.13 -1.67 -0.20
C TRP A 37 -19.00 -1.43 0.82
N ALA A 38 -18.04 -2.35 0.89
CA ALA A 38 -16.94 -2.25 1.84
C ALA A 38 -16.02 -1.06 1.55
N ALA A 39 -15.76 -0.75 0.27
CA ALA A 39 -14.95 0.39 -0.13
C ALA A 39 -15.65 1.72 0.17
N THR A 40 -16.98 1.77 0.05
CA THR A 40 -17.76 2.99 0.34
C THR A 40 -17.89 3.24 1.85
N GLU A 41 -18.24 2.21 2.61
CA GLU A 41 -18.56 2.36 4.04
C GLU A 41 -17.31 2.32 4.93
N VAL A 42 -16.32 1.49 4.60
CA VAL A 42 -15.17 1.21 5.48
C VAL A 42 -13.84 1.65 4.87
N GLY A 43 -13.64 1.41 3.57
CA GLY A 43 -12.37 1.64 2.88
C GLY A 43 -11.27 0.62 3.19
N PHE A 44 -11.54 -0.36 4.08
CA PHE A 44 -10.68 -1.49 4.45
C PHE A 44 -11.43 -2.80 4.35
N ILE A 45 -10.76 -3.84 3.87
CA ILE A 45 -11.36 -5.14 3.55
C ILE A 45 -10.34 -6.25 3.87
N TYR A 46 -10.78 -7.34 4.49
CA TYR A 46 -10.05 -8.59 4.43
C TYR A 46 -10.50 -9.38 3.20
N VAL A 47 -9.55 -9.86 2.41
CA VAL A 47 -9.85 -10.72 1.27
C VAL A 47 -9.29 -12.12 1.46
N LYS A 48 -10.10 -13.14 1.19
CA LYS A 48 -9.71 -14.55 1.21
C LYS A 48 -9.80 -15.14 -0.19
N ASN A 49 -9.17 -16.31 -0.40
CA ASN A 49 -9.06 -16.97 -1.70
C ASN A 49 -8.37 -16.10 -2.77
N HIS A 50 -7.42 -15.31 -2.32
CA HIS A 50 -6.66 -14.33 -3.11
C HIS A 50 -5.59 -14.95 -4.04
N GLY A 51 -5.42 -16.27 -4.01
CA GLY A 51 -4.54 -17.00 -4.91
C GLY A 51 -3.03 -16.90 -4.62
N ILE A 52 -2.60 -16.18 -3.57
CA ILE A 52 -1.19 -16.11 -3.17
C ILE A 52 -0.88 -17.25 -2.20
N PRO A 53 0.07 -18.17 -2.54
CA PRO A 53 0.40 -19.29 -1.67
C PRO A 53 1.01 -18.83 -0.35
N GLU A 54 0.60 -19.46 0.78
CA GLU A 54 1.15 -19.16 2.10
C GLU A 54 2.67 -19.44 2.18
N THR A 55 3.16 -20.44 1.44
CA THR A 55 4.60 -20.73 1.34
C THR A 55 5.39 -19.56 0.74
N LEU A 56 4.81 -18.85 -0.23
CA LEU A 56 5.40 -17.65 -0.81
C LEU A 56 5.45 -16.51 0.20
N LEU A 57 4.36 -16.26 0.93
CA LEU A 57 4.29 -15.23 1.97
C LEU A 57 5.30 -15.50 3.09
N THR A 58 5.38 -16.75 3.54
CA THR A 58 6.31 -17.17 4.59
C THR A 58 7.76 -17.02 4.15
N HIS A 59 8.09 -17.42 2.91
CA HIS A 59 9.45 -17.30 2.38
C HIS A 59 9.85 -15.82 2.21
N ALA A 60 8.99 -14.99 1.63
CA ALA A 60 9.23 -13.56 1.47
C ALA A 60 9.43 -12.86 2.83
N ARG A 61 8.61 -13.23 3.82
CA ARG A 61 8.69 -12.66 5.17
C ARG A 61 9.97 -13.07 5.90
N SER A 62 10.32 -14.36 5.89
CA SER A 62 11.55 -14.84 6.54
C SER A 62 12.81 -14.22 5.96
N THR A 63 12.88 -14.13 4.62
CA THR A 63 14.02 -13.50 3.94
C THR A 63 14.04 -11.98 4.16
N GLY A 64 12.87 -11.33 4.18
CA GLY A 64 12.78 -9.91 4.53
C GLY A 64 13.25 -9.61 5.94
N LEU A 65 12.90 -10.42 6.93
CA LEU A 65 13.41 -10.30 8.31
C LEU A 65 14.94 -10.47 8.38
N GLU A 66 15.49 -11.43 7.63
CA GLU A 66 16.94 -11.61 7.53
C GLU A 66 17.62 -10.32 7.03
N PHE A 67 17.08 -9.68 5.96
CA PHE A 67 17.60 -8.39 5.46
C PHE A 67 17.60 -7.31 6.53
N PHE A 68 16.52 -7.12 7.27
CA PHE A 68 16.45 -6.06 8.30
C PHE A 68 17.35 -6.30 9.50
N ARG A 69 17.72 -7.55 9.77
CA ARG A 69 18.68 -7.93 10.83
C ARG A 69 20.13 -7.68 10.44
N HIS A 70 20.45 -7.41 9.18
CA HIS A 70 21.77 -7.00 8.77
C HIS A 70 22.20 -5.68 9.43
N PRO A 71 23.51 -5.44 9.64
CA PRO A 71 24.04 -4.17 10.13
C PRO A 71 23.55 -2.99 9.27
N LEU A 72 23.41 -1.82 9.90
CA LEU A 72 23.00 -0.60 9.19
C LEU A 72 23.95 -0.25 8.04
N GLU A 73 25.22 -0.53 8.18
CA GLU A 73 26.23 -0.31 7.15
C GLU A 73 25.90 -1.07 5.85
N ASP A 74 25.52 -2.35 5.98
CA ASP A 74 25.14 -3.17 4.83
C ASP A 74 23.86 -2.66 4.19
N LYS A 75 22.80 -2.45 4.98
CA LYS A 75 21.52 -1.91 4.49
C LYS A 75 21.68 -0.55 3.80
N SER A 76 22.61 0.29 4.27
CA SER A 76 22.87 1.62 3.71
C SER A 76 23.52 1.59 2.32
N GLN A 77 24.14 0.48 1.91
CA GLN A 77 24.67 0.32 0.54
C GLN A 77 23.56 0.39 -0.51
N VAL A 78 22.33 0.03 -0.12
CA VAL A 78 21.14 0.09 -0.96
C VAL A 78 20.11 1.11 -0.46
N SER A 79 20.59 2.23 0.11
CA SER A 79 19.72 3.34 0.54
C SER A 79 18.81 3.81 -0.59
N SER A 80 17.59 4.22 -0.25
CA SER A 80 16.58 4.66 -1.22
C SER A 80 17.10 5.82 -2.09
N ASN A 81 16.75 5.77 -3.35
CA ASN A 81 17.12 6.76 -4.37
C ASN A 81 15.93 7.64 -4.79
N ILE A 82 16.13 8.46 -5.82
CA ILE A 82 15.10 9.35 -6.38
C ILE A 82 13.87 8.60 -6.90
N HIS A 83 14.01 7.32 -7.28
CA HIS A 83 12.92 6.46 -7.73
C HIS A 83 12.11 5.85 -6.57
N HIS A 84 12.48 6.17 -5.32
CA HIS A 84 11.92 5.57 -4.10
C HIS A 84 12.20 4.08 -3.98
N HIS A 85 13.26 3.58 -4.62
CA HIS A 85 13.72 2.20 -4.54
C HIS A 85 14.91 2.06 -3.60
N GLY A 86 14.87 1.06 -2.72
CA GLY A 86 15.91 0.73 -1.75
C GLY A 86 15.46 0.87 -0.30
N TYR A 87 16.44 0.87 0.60
CA TYR A 87 16.27 0.91 2.04
C TYR A 87 16.00 2.32 2.56
N LEU A 88 15.02 2.45 3.43
CA LEU A 88 14.70 3.65 4.20
C LEU A 88 14.89 3.37 5.70
N ARG A 89 15.74 4.16 6.32
CA ARG A 89 16.00 4.10 7.77
C ARG A 89 14.83 4.67 8.58
N PRO A 90 14.76 4.39 9.90
CA PRO A 90 13.79 5.02 10.77
C PRO A 90 13.84 6.55 10.67
N GLY A 91 12.68 7.18 10.64
CA GLY A 91 12.56 8.64 10.55
C GLY A 91 12.78 9.25 9.17
N ALA A 92 12.95 8.44 8.13
CA ALA A 92 13.10 8.94 6.75
C ALA A 92 11.79 9.45 6.14
N THR A 93 10.65 9.13 6.75
CA THR A 93 9.31 9.51 6.28
C THR A 93 8.69 10.54 7.21
N LYS A 94 8.16 11.61 6.63
CA LYS A 94 7.28 12.57 7.29
C LYS A 94 5.97 12.62 6.54
N MET A 95 4.94 11.97 7.07
CA MET A 95 3.62 11.96 6.41
C MET A 95 2.92 13.33 6.49
N TYR A 96 3.16 14.10 7.56
CA TYR A 96 2.65 15.46 7.80
C TYR A 96 3.68 16.28 8.56
N ASP A 97 3.61 17.63 8.46
CA ASP A 97 4.59 18.55 9.07
C ASP A 97 4.73 18.39 10.59
N ASP A 98 3.65 18.04 11.27
CA ASP A 98 3.62 17.80 12.74
C ASP A 98 3.73 16.31 13.11
N ALA A 99 3.99 15.41 12.15
CA ALA A 99 4.08 13.98 12.42
C ALA A 99 5.30 13.65 13.28
N LYS A 100 5.09 12.83 14.31
CA LYS A 100 6.18 12.23 15.08
C LYS A 100 6.96 11.27 14.19
N VAL A 101 8.24 11.11 14.49
CA VAL A 101 9.14 10.23 13.73
C VAL A 101 8.65 8.79 13.78
N ASP A 102 8.42 8.19 12.61
CA ASP A 102 8.12 6.76 12.48
C ASP A 102 9.31 5.91 12.90
N LEU A 103 9.04 4.84 13.63
CA LEU A 103 10.07 3.90 14.09
C LEU A 103 10.35 2.77 13.10
N LYS A 104 9.63 2.73 11.98
CA LYS A 104 9.77 1.67 10.98
C LYS A 104 11.02 1.85 10.12
N GLU A 105 11.53 0.71 9.67
CA GLU A 105 12.40 0.63 8.50
C GLU A 105 11.59 0.12 7.30
N SER A 106 11.95 0.49 6.09
CA SER A 106 11.34 -0.08 4.89
C SER A 106 12.35 -0.35 3.79
N TYR A 107 12.00 -1.31 2.94
CA TYR A 107 12.74 -1.58 1.71
C TYR A 107 11.75 -1.61 0.55
N ASN A 108 11.92 -0.67 -0.38
CA ASN A 108 10.99 -0.43 -1.49
C ASN A 108 11.61 -0.85 -2.83
N PHE A 109 10.77 -1.35 -3.72
CA PHE A 109 11.15 -1.75 -5.07
C PHE A 109 9.94 -1.62 -6.02
N GLY A 110 10.20 -1.54 -7.31
CA GLY A 110 9.17 -1.49 -8.34
C GLY A 110 9.31 -2.63 -9.33
N ILE A 111 8.66 -2.48 -10.49
CA ILE A 111 8.82 -3.42 -11.60
C ILE A 111 10.28 -3.47 -12.07
N GLU A 112 10.70 -4.62 -12.55
CA GLU A 112 12.01 -4.76 -13.24
C GLU A 112 11.92 -4.14 -14.63
N LEU A 113 12.74 -3.14 -14.86
CA LEU A 113 12.79 -2.43 -16.15
C LEU A 113 13.88 -3.01 -17.04
N THR A 114 13.57 -3.12 -18.33
CA THR A 114 14.63 -3.28 -19.34
C THR A 114 15.47 -2.00 -19.41
N GLU A 115 16.68 -2.10 -19.97
CA GLU A 115 17.54 -0.91 -20.16
C GLU A 115 16.86 0.18 -21.00
N ASP A 116 16.07 -0.23 -22.01
CA ASP A 116 15.35 0.71 -22.86
C ASP A 116 14.21 1.40 -22.09
N GLN A 117 13.46 0.69 -21.28
CA GLN A 117 12.42 1.24 -20.42
C GLN A 117 13.01 2.24 -19.41
N ALA A 118 14.12 1.87 -18.76
CA ALA A 118 14.79 2.75 -17.79
C ALA A 118 15.33 4.04 -18.44
N ARG A 119 15.90 3.95 -19.67
CA ARG A 119 16.39 5.12 -20.40
C ARG A 119 15.29 6.04 -20.88
N ASN A 120 14.11 5.49 -21.22
CA ASN A 120 12.98 6.24 -21.78
C ASN A 120 11.93 6.61 -20.72
N ALA A 121 12.16 6.28 -19.45
CA ALA A 121 11.23 6.64 -18.37
C ALA A 121 11.05 8.15 -18.27
N THR A 122 9.79 8.59 -18.37
CA THR A 122 9.42 10.01 -18.34
C THR A 122 9.10 10.49 -16.91
N THR A 123 9.00 9.56 -15.95
CA THR A 123 8.74 9.83 -14.54
C THR A 123 9.86 9.32 -13.65
N ARG A 124 10.10 10.00 -12.53
CA ARG A 124 11.03 9.54 -11.49
C ARG A 124 10.49 8.39 -10.66
N LEU A 125 9.24 7.99 -10.86
CA LEU A 125 8.65 6.82 -10.18
C LEU A 125 9.15 5.50 -10.80
N LEU A 126 9.69 5.54 -12.00
CA LEU A 126 10.27 4.39 -12.71
C LEU A 126 11.80 4.49 -12.71
N GLY A 127 12.45 3.43 -12.31
CA GLY A 127 13.90 3.34 -12.29
C GLY A 127 14.40 1.97 -11.85
N PRO A 128 15.71 1.73 -11.90
CA PRO A 128 16.28 0.43 -11.53
C PRO A 128 16.07 0.13 -10.04
N ASN A 129 15.75 -1.11 -9.73
CA ASN A 129 15.75 -1.59 -8.37
C ASN A 129 17.18 -1.62 -7.78
N ARG A 130 17.28 -1.49 -6.47
CA ARG A 130 18.56 -1.48 -5.74
C ARG A 130 18.74 -2.76 -4.92
N TRP A 131 18.86 -3.89 -5.60
CA TRP A 131 19.03 -5.18 -4.93
C TRP A 131 20.37 -5.25 -4.18
N PRO A 132 20.38 -5.75 -2.92
CA PRO A 132 21.62 -5.86 -2.15
C PRO A 132 22.51 -6.97 -2.68
N SER A 133 23.73 -6.64 -3.10
CA SER A 133 24.71 -7.61 -3.59
C SER A 133 25.17 -8.58 -2.52
N PHE A 134 25.11 -8.18 -1.25
CA PHE A 134 25.43 -9.03 -0.10
C PHE A 134 24.32 -10.05 0.24
N MET A 135 23.11 -9.88 -0.33
CA MET A 135 21.96 -10.76 -0.11
C MET A 135 21.12 -10.91 -1.39
N PRO A 136 21.63 -11.58 -2.43
CA PRO A 136 20.90 -11.74 -3.70
C PRO A 136 19.57 -12.51 -3.56
N SER A 137 19.46 -13.34 -2.51
CA SER A 137 18.24 -14.08 -2.17
C SER A 137 17.03 -13.17 -1.88
N LEU A 138 17.24 -11.92 -1.52
CA LEU A 138 16.15 -10.99 -1.23
C LEU A 138 15.25 -10.81 -2.46
N GLN A 139 15.83 -10.53 -3.64
CA GLN A 139 15.07 -10.38 -4.88
C GLN A 139 14.23 -11.62 -5.18
N THR A 140 14.85 -12.79 -5.18
CA THR A 140 14.19 -14.05 -5.56
C THR A 140 13.10 -14.48 -4.57
N ALA A 141 13.17 -14.00 -3.31
CA ALA A 141 12.16 -14.28 -2.30
C ALA A 141 10.95 -13.32 -2.36
N ILE A 142 11.20 -12.02 -2.58
CA ILE A 142 10.12 -11.01 -2.43
C ILE A 142 9.46 -10.63 -3.77
N TYR A 143 10.19 -10.71 -4.89
CA TYR A 143 9.64 -10.30 -6.18
C TYR A 143 8.45 -11.17 -6.65
N PRO A 144 8.42 -12.49 -6.45
CA PRO A 144 7.25 -13.31 -6.73
C PRO A 144 6.00 -12.92 -5.93
N PHE A 145 6.16 -12.41 -4.68
CA PHE A 145 5.04 -11.82 -3.93
C PHE A 145 4.50 -10.58 -4.63
N PHE A 146 5.38 -9.67 -5.06
CA PHE A 146 4.98 -8.46 -5.79
C PHE A 146 4.15 -8.79 -7.03
N GLU A 147 4.58 -9.75 -7.85
CA GLU A 147 3.84 -10.18 -9.03
C GLU A 147 2.48 -10.81 -8.68
N ALA A 148 2.44 -11.67 -7.66
CA ALA A 148 1.21 -12.31 -7.23
C ALA A 148 0.21 -11.30 -6.61
N ALA A 149 0.72 -10.35 -5.82
CA ALA A 149 -0.09 -9.27 -5.24
C ALA A 149 -0.60 -8.29 -6.31
N THR A 150 0.19 -8.03 -7.37
CA THR A 150 -0.25 -7.22 -8.52
C THR A 150 -1.42 -7.88 -9.24
N ARG A 151 -1.35 -9.20 -9.50
CA ARG A 151 -2.49 -9.94 -10.08
C ARG A 151 -3.73 -9.88 -9.19
N CYS A 152 -3.57 -10.03 -7.88
CA CYS A 152 -4.66 -9.89 -6.93
C CYS A 152 -5.27 -8.48 -6.97
N ALA A 153 -4.45 -7.43 -6.97
CA ALA A 153 -4.90 -6.04 -7.06
C ALA A 153 -5.67 -5.77 -8.37
N THR A 154 -5.23 -6.33 -9.51
CA THR A 154 -5.94 -6.22 -10.79
C THR A 154 -7.36 -6.80 -10.68
N VAL A 155 -7.51 -8.01 -10.13
CA VAL A 155 -8.83 -8.65 -9.92
C VAL A 155 -9.72 -7.80 -9.00
N LEU A 156 -9.17 -7.25 -7.93
CA LEU A 156 -9.91 -6.37 -7.01
C LEU A 156 -10.38 -5.09 -7.69
N LEU A 157 -9.52 -4.46 -8.50
CA LEU A 157 -9.85 -3.23 -9.24
C LEU A 157 -10.92 -3.47 -10.30
N GLU A 158 -10.94 -4.64 -10.95
CA GLU A 158 -12.05 -5.05 -11.82
C GLU A 158 -13.36 -5.17 -11.03
N GLY A 159 -13.30 -5.69 -9.81
CA GLY A 159 -14.45 -5.73 -8.89
C GLY A 159 -14.94 -4.34 -8.50
N PHE A 160 -14.04 -3.41 -8.16
CA PHE A 160 -14.40 -2.02 -7.84
C PHE A 160 -14.97 -1.28 -9.06
N ALA A 161 -14.43 -1.52 -10.26
CA ALA A 161 -14.99 -0.93 -11.49
C ALA A 161 -16.43 -1.39 -11.73
N ARG A 162 -16.70 -2.71 -11.59
CA ARG A 162 -18.06 -3.28 -11.68
C ARG A 162 -19.00 -2.68 -10.64
N ALA A 163 -18.55 -2.59 -9.37
CA ALA A 163 -19.33 -1.98 -8.29
C ALA A 163 -19.71 -0.53 -8.57
N GLY A 164 -18.85 0.21 -9.27
CA GLY A 164 -19.11 1.58 -9.74
C GLY A 164 -19.95 1.66 -11.01
N GLY A 165 -20.38 0.53 -11.59
CA GLY A 165 -21.15 0.49 -12.85
C GLY A 165 -20.30 0.73 -14.11
N HIS A 166 -18.98 0.51 -14.02
CA HIS A 166 -18.04 0.75 -15.11
C HIS A 166 -17.52 -0.56 -15.74
N ALA A 167 -16.85 -0.43 -16.88
CA ALA A 167 -16.18 -1.56 -17.52
C ALA A 167 -15.09 -2.13 -16.56
N PRO A 168 -14.93 -3.46 -16.49
CA PRO A 168 -14.00 -4.09 -15.54
C PRO A 168 -12.56 -3.54 -15.63
N ASP A 169 -12.09 -3.23 -16.83
CA ASP A 169 -10.74 -2.73 -17.08
C ASP A 169 -10.54 -1.22 -16.80
N THR A 170 -11.55 -0.53 -16.29
CA THR A 170 -11.54 0.93 -16.09
C THR A 170 -10.30 1.43 -15.34
N PHE A 171 -9.89 0.75 -14.29
CA PHE A 171 -8.73 1.14 -13.49
C PHE A 171 -7.42 0.43 -13.90
N THR A 172 -7.48 -0.54 -14.81
CA THR A 172 -6.36 -1.43 -15.11
C THR A 172 -5.89 -1.41 -16.57
N ARG A 173 -6.64 -0.77 -17.48
CA ARG A 173 -6.35 -0.74 -18.93
C ARG A 173 -5.00 -0.10 -19.30
N SER A 174 -4.47 0.75 -18.45
CA SER A 174 -3.16 1.41 -18.61
C SER A 174 -2.20 0.92 -17.52
N SER A 175 -1.79 -0.35 -17.60
CA SER A 175 -0.94 -1.01 -16.60
C SER A 175 0.15 -1.88 -17.24
N ASP A 176 0.60 -1.51 -18.43
CA ASP A 176 1.70 -2.16 -19.14
C ASP A 176 3.08 -1.69 -18.64
N LEU A 177 3.16 -0.48 -18.09
CA LEU A 177 4.35 0.07 -17.40
C LEU A 177 3.95 0.74 -16.07
N PRO A 178 3.38 -0.01 -15.12
CA PRO A 178 2.80 0.53 -13.91
C PRO A 178 3.85 1.11 -12.96
N VAL A 179 3.49 2.19 -12.25
CA VAL A 179 4.34 2.78 -11.20
C VAL A 179 4.07 2.14 -9.83
N SER A 180 3.51 0.93 -9.82
CA SER A 180 3.26 0.13 -8.62
C SER A 180 4.54 -0.18 -7.86
N ARG A 181 4.45 -0.26 -6.53
CA ARG A 181 5.59 -0.48 -5.65
C ARG A 181 5.35 -1.62 -4.68
N GLY A 182 6.34 -2.52 -4.61
CA GLY A 182 6.48 -3.46 -3.51
C GLY A 182 7.21 -2.82 -2.34
N SER A 183 6.82 -3.16 -1.12
CA SER A 183 7.49 -2.69 0.09
C SER A 183 7.51 -3.74 1.18
N LEU A 184 8.66 -3.89 1.82
CA LEU A 184 8.81 -4.56 3.10
C LEU A 184 8.75 -3.49 4.19
N GLN A 185 7.80 -3.62 5.13
CA GLN A 185 7.64 -2.68 6.24
C GLN A 185 8.03 -3.39 7.54
N TYR A 186 9.20 -3.06 8.07
CA TYR A 186 9.74 -3.65 9.29
C TYR A 186 9.54 -2.72 10.49
N TYR A 187 9.02 -3.28 11.55
CA TYR A 187 8.76 -2.60 12.80
C TYR A 187 9.55 -3.31 13.91
N PRO A 188 10.62 -2.69 14.42
CA PRO A 188 11.40 -3.29 15.50
C PRO A 188 10.57 -3.46 16.76
N PRO A 189 10.99 -4.36 17.69
CA PRO A 189 10.39 -4.44 19.00
C PRO A 189 10.36 -3.08 19.69
N ARG A 190 9.23 -2.72 20.28
CA ARG A 190 9.10 -1.44 20.97
C ARG A 190 9.75 -1.54 22.35
N PRO A 191 10.62 -0.58 22.75
CA PRO A 191 11.12 -0.51 24.11
C PRO A 191 9.99 -0.28 25.12
N ASP A 192 10.04 -0.93 26.28
CA ASP A 192 8.99 -0.84 27.33
C ASP A 192 8.79 0.58 27.87
N ASP A 193 9.82 1.46 27.78
CA ASP A 193 9.80 2.84 28.24
C ASP A 193 9.30 3.84 27.17
N SER A 194 8.83 3.35 26.02
CA SER A 194 8.37 4.24 24.95
C SER A 194 7.12 4.99 25.37
N ALA A 195 7.11 6.31 25.10
CA ALA A 195 5.94 7.16 25.37
C ALA A 195 4.68 6.62 24.65
N PRO A 196 3.49 6.72 25.28
CA PRO A 196 2.24 6.17 24.75
C PRO A 196 1.86 6.67 23.35
N ASP A 197 2.34 7.85 22.98
CA ASP A 197 2.07 8.54 21.72
C ASP A 197 3.14 8.31 20.65
N ARG A 198 4.06 7.37 20.86
CA ARG A 198 5.10 7.01 19.89
C ARG A 198 4.59 5.88 19.00
N PHE A 199 4.26 6.21 17.77
CA PHE A 199 3.75 5.26 16.77
C PHE A 199 4.90 4.49 16.11
N SER A 200 4.63 3.25 15.72
CA SER A 200 5.50 2.51 14.79
C SER A 200 5.33 3.08 13.37
N LEU A 201 4.10 3.46 13.02
CA LEU A 201 3.75 4.25 11.84
C LEU A 201 2.59 5.18 12.24
N ALA A 202 2.79 6.49 12.10
CA ALA A 202 1.81 7.51 12.47
C ALA A 202 0.52 7.41 11.63
N PRO A 203 -0.61 7.98 12.12
CA PRO A 203 -1.86 8.04 11.33
C PRO A 203 -1.64 8.66 9.95
N HIS A 204 -2.12 7.99 8.91
CA HIS A 204 -2.01 8.42 7.51
C HIS A 204 -3.05 7.75 6.63
N THR A 205 -3.18 8.23 5.39
CA THR A 205 -3.83 7.56 4.27
C THR A 205 -2.79 7.16 3.24
N ASP A 206 -3.05 6.11 2.46
CA ASP A 206 -2.17 5.71 1.36
C ASP A 206 -2.38 6.60 0.15
N PHE A 207 -1.31 6.96 -0.54
CA PHE A 207 -1.36 7.93 -1.64
C PHE A 207 -1.91 7.37 -2.95
N GLY A 208 -1.67 6.06 -3.19
CA GLY A 208 -1.95 5.41 -4.47
C GLY A 208 -3.41 5.02 -4.69
N VAL A 209 -3.59 4.09 -5.63
CA VAL A 209 -4.91 3.56 -6.00
C VAL A 209 -5.38 2.52 -5.00
N LEU A 210 -4.60 1.47 -4.79
CA LEU A 210 -4.97 0.34 -3.93
C LEU A 210 -3.75 -0.22 -3.19
N THR A 211 -3.90 -0.50 -1.91
CA THR A 211 -2.88 -1.22 -1.14
C THR A 211 -3.34 -2.64 -0.85
N VAL A 212 -2.43 -3.60 -1.10
CA VAL A 212 -2.58 -5.01 -0.71
C VAL A 212 -1.51 -5.33 0.32
N LEU A 213 -1.93 -5.74 1.50
CA LEU A 213 -1.09 -5.96 2.67
C LEU A 213 -1.19 -7.40 3.17
N ALA A 214 -0.06 -8.11 3.22
CA ALA A 214 0.06 -9.38 3.95
C ALA A 214 0.67 -9.11 5.32
N GLN A 215 -0.16 -9.15 6.36
CA GLN A 215 0.28 -9.03 7.75
C GLN A 215 1.00 -10.31 8.22
N ASP A 216 1.91 -10.16 9.20
CA ASP A 216 2.36 -11.29 10.02
C ASP A 216 1.39 -11.56 11.18
N SER A 217 1.73 -12.49 12.08
CA SER A 217 0.89 -12.85 13.23
C SER A 217 0.97 -11.86 14.40
N VAL A 218 1.83 -10.82 14.33
CA VAL A 218 2.07 -9.89 15.45
C VAL A 218 0.93 -8.86 15.59
N GLY A 219 0.35 -8.40 14.47
CA GLY A 219 -0.74 -7.43 14.49
C GLY A 219 -0.27 -5.98 14.64
N GLY A 220 -1.12 -5.16 15.30
CA GLY A 220 -0.84 -3.75 15.56
C GLY A 220 -1.31 -2.77 14.48
N LEU A 221 -1.94 -3.23 13.41
CA LEU A 221 -2.65 -2.35 12.48
C LEU A 221 -3.95 -1.86 13.13
N GLU A 222 -4.19 -0.57 13.04
CA GLU A 222 -5.42 0.09 13.50
C GLU A 222 -5.95 1.00 12.40
N ILE A 223 -7.27 0.97 12.19
CA ILE A 223 -7.97 1.81 11.22
C ILE A 223 -8.92 2.77 11.94
N GLN A 224 -9.20 3.91 11.34
CA GLN A 224 -10.14 4.87 11.91
C GLN A 224 -11.56 4.59 11.43
N GLY A 225 -12.46 4.30 12.37
CA GLY A 225 -13.89 4.12 12.10
C GLY A 225 -14.57 5.43 11.68
N LEU A 226 -15.84 5.32 11.24
CA LEU A 226 -16.66 6.48 10.86
C LEU A 226 -16.91 7.45 12.02
N ASP A 227 -16.92 6.93 13.25
CA ASP A 227 -17.06 7.68 14.49
C ASP A 227 -15.76 8.37 14.94
N GLY A 228 -14.66 8.17 14.20
CA GLY A 228 -13.33 8.69 14.52
C GLY A 228 -12.55 7.84 15.52
N GLU A 229 -13.12 6.77 16.05
CA GLU A 229 -12.44 5.86 16.97
C GLU A 229 -11.48 4.93 16.23
N TRP A 230 -10.41 4.50 16.93
CA TRP A 230 -9.44 3.57 16.36
C TRP A 230 -9.86 2.12 16.62
N LEU A 231 -9.91 1.33 15.54
CA LEU A 231 -10.31 -0.06 15.52
C LEU A 231 -9.09 -0.93 15.21
N ALA A 232 -8.83 -1.96 16.03
CA ALA A 232 -7.75 -2.89 15.76
C ALA A 232 -8.09 -3.78 14.56
N ALA A 233 -7.17 -3.94 13.61
CA ALA A 233 -7.29 -4.84 12.46
C ALA A 233 -6.35 -6.06 12.67
N PRO A 234 -6.77 -7.08 13.44
CA PRO A 234 -5.93 -8.21 13.78
C PRO A 234 -5.60 -9.06 12.55
N PRO A 235 -4.46 -9.76 12.55
CA PRO A 235 -4.17 -10.73 11.50
C PRO A 235 -5.20 -11.86 11.51
N ILE A 236 -5.77 -12.16 10.34
CA ILE A 236 -6.67 -13.30 10.12
C ILE A 236 -5.96 -14.28 9.19
N PRO A 237 -5.73 -15.53 9.61
CA PRO A 237 -5.05 -16.51 8.78
C PRO A 237 -5.74 -16.73 7.42
N GLY A 238 -4.95 -16.80 6.35
CA GLY A 238 -5.46 -17.02 4.99
C GLY A 238 -6.11 -15.79 4.35
N THR A 239 -5.94 -14.59 4.92
CA THR A 239 -6.43 -13.34 4.36
C THR A 239 -5.31 -12.35 4.09
N LEU A 240 -5.59 -11.44 3.14
CA LEU A 240 -4.85 -10.18 2.98
C LEU A 240 -5.74 -9.03 3.46
N VAL A 241 -5.12 -7.94 3.91
CA VAL A 241 -5.81 -6.66 4.11
C VAL A 241 -5.68 -5.86 2.82
N VAL A 242 -6.78 -5.25 2.40
CA VAL A 242 -6.84 -4.38 1.23
C VAL A 242 -7.45 -3.06 1.63
N ASN A 243 -6.87 -1.95 1.21
CA ASN A 243 -7.44 -0.63 1.44
C ASN A 243 -7.38 0.26 0.20
N VAL A 244 -8.40 1.09 0.09
CA VAL A 244 -8.50 2.17 -0.89
C VAL A 244 -7.48 3.25 -0.56
N GLY A 245 -6.75 3.71 -1.57
CA GLY A 245 -5.85 4.85 -1.43
C GLY A 245 -6.48 6.17 -1.90
N ASP A 246 -5.82 7.28 -1.61
CA ASP A 246 -6.30 8.63 -1.90
C ASP A 246 -6.57 8.84 -3.40
N LEU A 247 -5.76 8.20 -4.26
CA LEU A 247 -5.91 8.36 -5.71
C LEU A 247 -7.16 7.65 -6.24
N LEU A 248 -7.52 6.48 -5.70
CA LEU A 248 -8.78 5.82 -6.05
C LEU A 248 -9.98 6.56 -5.45
N GLY A 249 -9.86 7.07 -4.22
CA GLY A 249 -10.86 7.97 -3.63
C GLY A 249 -11.14 9.16 -4.54
N ARG A 250 -10.08 9.84 -4.99
CA ARG A 250 -10.16 10.95 -5.96
C ARG A 250 -10.77 10.52 -7.29
N TRP A 251 -10.34 9.39 -7.85
CA TRP A 251 -10.83 8.88 -9.14
C TRP A 251 -12.31 8.56 -9.11
N SER A 252 -12.78 8.02 -7.98
CA SER A 252 -14.20 7.69 -7.76
C SER A 252 -15.05 8.86 -7.22
N ASN A 253 -14.54 10.10 -7.30
CA ASN A 253 -15.24 11.29 -6.77
C ASN A 253 -15.68 11.13 -5.30
N ASP A 254 -14.83 10.49 -4.46
CA ASP A 254 -15.06 10.09 -3.07
C ASP A 254 -16.15 9.03 -2.85
N THR A 255 -16.55 8.30 -3.90
CA THR A 255 -17.44 7.14 -3.74
C THR A 255 -16.74 6.04 -2.94
N PHE A 256 -15.46 5.78 -3.24
CA PHE A 256 -14.62 4.85 -2.49
C PHE A 256 -13.76 5.62 -1.48
N ARG A 257 -13.75 5.16 -0.25
CA ARG A 257 -13.19 5.89 0.87
C ARG A 257 -11.73 5.54 1.13
N SER A 258 -10.83 6.52 1.08
CA SER A 258 -9.48 6.40 1.64
C SER A 258 -9.54 6.62 3.15
N THR A 259 -9.26 5.57 3.93
CA THR A 259 -9.46 5.57 5.37
C THR A 259 -8.14 5.73 6.13
N PRO A 260 -8.05 6.65 7.11
CA PRO A 260 -6.87 6.80 7.94
C PRO A 260 -6.56 5.53 8.72
N HIS A 261 -5.28 5.17 8.78
CA HIS A 261 -4.81 4.02 9.53
C HIS A 261 -3.43 4.29 10.14
N ARG A 262 -3.04 3.48 11.11
CA ARG A 262 -1.77 3.59 11.83
C ARG A 262 -1.25 2.22 12.27
N VAL A 263 0.00 2.15 12.72
CA VAL A 263 0.56 0.93 13.29
C VAL A 263 1.13 1.22 14.68
N ILE A 264 0.74 0.39 15.64
CA ILE A 264 1.28 0.39 17.00
C ILE A 264 1.77 -1.03 17.30
N ASN A 265 3.08 -1.25 17.22
CA ASN A 265 3.67 -2.52 17.65
C ASN A 265 3.97 -2.48 19.15
N SER A 266 3.04 -2.95 19.96
CA SER A 266 3.17 -3.07 21.41
C SER A 266 3.47 -4.49 21.89
N SER A 267 3.76 -5.41 20.97
CA SER A 267 3.91 -6.84 21.28
C SER A 267 5.26 -7.20 21.91
N GLY A 268 6.25 -6.30 21.88
CA GLY A 268 7.63 -6.62 22.25
C GLY A 268 8.35 -7.52 21.22
N GLN A 269 7.72 -7.86 20.11
CA GLN A 269 8.28 -8.67 19.02
C GLN A 269 8.54 -7.81 17.79
N GLU A 270 9.44 -8.25 16.92
CA GLU A 270 9.59 -7.65 15.59
C GLU A 270 8.38 -8.02 14.72
N ARG A 271 7.97 -7.09 13.84
CA ARG A 271 6.85 -7.24 12.92
C ARG A 271 7.31 -6.93 11.51
N LEU A 272 6.90 -7.73 10.54
CA LEU A 272 7.14 -7.48 9.12
C LEU A 272 5.87 -7.65 8.30
N SER A 273 5.50 -6.59 7.58
CA SER A 273 4.44 -6.61 6.58
C SER A 273 5.00 -6.60 5.17
N LEU A 274 4.38 -7.39 4.28
CA LEU A 274 4.63 -7.35 2.84
C LEU A 274 3.53 -6.51 2.21
N VAL A 275 3.89 -5.49 1.45
CA VAL A 275 2.96 -4.51 0.90
C VAL A 275 3.12 -4.39 -0.61
N LEU A 276 2.02 -4.34 -1.33
CA LEU A 276 1.92 -3.82 -2.67
C LEU A 276 1.10 -2.53 -2.63
N ALA A 277 1.66 -1.41 -3.08
CA ALA A 277 0.93 -0.23 -3.48
C ALA A 277 0.73 -0.29 -5.00
N TYR A 278 -0.50 -0.61 -5.43
CA TYR A 278 -0.84 -0.68 -6.84
C TYR A 278 -1.15 0.71 -7.37
N ASP A 279 -0.49 1.05 -8.47
CA ASP A 279 -0.71 2.27 -9.24
C ASP A 279 -0.57 1.93 -10.73
N PRO A 280 -1.42 2.46 -11.64
CA PRO A 280 -1.30 2.25 -13.09
C PRO A 280 -0.07 2.95 -13.66
N ASN A 281 0.02 3.08 -14.98
CA ASN A 281 1.05 3.88 -15.64
C ASN A 281 1.02 5.34 -15.18
N ALA A 282 2.18 6.00 -15.19
CA ALA A 282 2.29 7.37 -14.71
C ALA A 282 1.41 8.36 -15.49
N GLU A 283 1.26 8.17 -16.79
CA GLU A 283 0.45 9.01 -17.68
C GLU A 283 -1.06 8.75 -17.59
N THR A 284 -1.50 7.75 -16.81
CA THR A 284 -2.93 7.45 -16.63
C THR A 284 -3.66 8.64 -16.05
N LEU A 285 -4.67 9.14 -16.77
CA LEU A 285 -5.50 10.25 -16.31
C LEU A 285 -6.50 9.76 -15.26
N VAL A 286 -6.44 10.36 -14.10
CA VAL A 286 -7.38 10.19 -12.99
C VAL A 286 -8.39 11.32 -13.08
N ASP A 287 -9.56 10.98 -13.59
CA ASP A 287 -10.66 11.91 -13.83
C ASP A 287 -11.87 11.52 -12.98
N SER A 288 -12.20 12.34 -11.99
CA SER A 288 -13.34 12.11 -11.09
C SER A 288 -14.70 12.30 -11.80
N GLY A 289 -14.74 12.93 -12.96
CA GLY A 289 -15.94 13.06 -13.78
C GLY A 289 -16.50 11.71 -14.23
N LEU A 290 -15.67 10.67 -14.26
CA LEU A 290 -16.11 9.31 -14.57
C LEU A 290 -17.20 8.79 -13.61
N PHE A 291 -17.17 9.22 -12.35
CA PHE A 291 -18.10 8.80 -11.30
C PHE A 291 -19.19 9.84 -11.00
N CYS A 292 -19.28 10.89 -11.79
CA CYS A 292 -20.33 11.90 -11.66
C CYS A 292 -21.57 11.53 -12.47
N SER A 293 -22.75 11.84 -11.95
CA SER A 293 -23.98 11.91 -12.74
C SER A 293 -23.96 13.13 -13.65
N ASP A 294 -24.85 13.18 -14.66
CA ASP A 294 -24.91 14.27 -15.63
C ASP A 294 -25.07 15.68 -15.02
N ASP A 295 -25.69 15.74 -13.83
CA ASP A 295 -25.95 17.01 -13.11
C ASP A 295 -24.90 17.29 -12.02
N GLU A 296 -23.89 16.43 -11.82
CA GLU A 296 -22.87 16.56 -10.79
C GLU A 296 -21.58 17.15 -11.33
N THR A 297 -21.02 18.11 -10.60
CA THR A 297 -19.68 18.65 -10.92
C THR A 297 -18.61 17.81 -10.23
N PRO A 298 -17.55 17.39 -10.96
CA PRO A 298 -16.42 16.71 -10.33
C PRO A 298 -15.81 17.51 -9.18
N LYS A 299 -15.55 16.87 -8.05
CA LYS A 299 -14.91 17.51 -6.88
C LYS A 299 -13.45 17.87 -7.13
N TYR A 300 -12.84 17.20 -8.10
CA TYR A 300 -11.41 17.29 -8.35
C TYR A 300 -11.14 17.57 -9.82
N GLU A 301 -10.14 18.40 -10.10
CA GLU A 301 -9.58 18.52 -11.44
C GLU A 301 -8.88 17.23 -11.84
N ALA A 302 -8.93 16.88 -13.12
CA ALA A 302 -8.22 15.71 -13.63
C ALA A 302 -6.70 15.87 -13.47
N ILE A 303 -6.02 14.80 -13.07
CA ILE A 303 -4.57 14.79 -12.86
C ILE A 303 -4.01 13.44 -13.32
N THR A 304 -2.75 13.40 -13.78
CA THR A 304 -2.13 12.10 -14.05
C THR A 304 -1.74 11.37 -12.75
N CYS A 305 -1.72 10.04 -12.77
CA CYS A 305 -1.26 9.23 -11.66
C CYS A 305 0.15 9.63 -11.22
N GLY A 306 1.05 9.81 -12.19
CA GLY A 306 2.44 10.20 -11.93
C GLY A 306 2.56 11.57 -11.26
N ASP A 307 1.88 12.60 -11.78
CA ASP A 307 1.94 13.95 -11.20
C ASP A 307 1.41 13.98 -9.77
N TYR A 308 0.30 13.24 -9.51
CA TYR A 308 -0.25 13.14 -8.16
C TYR A 308 0.73 12.48 -7.19
N LEU A 309 1.30 11.33 -7.55
CA LEU A 309 2.23 10.60 -6.71
C LEU A 309 3.54 11.38 -6.50
N GLU A 310 4.08 12.02 -7.53
CA GLU A 310 5.29 12.85 -7.40
C GLU A 310 5.06 14.03 -6.45
N TRP A 311 3.88 14.67 -6.54
CA TRP A 311 3.50 15.73 -5.61
C TRP A 311 3.42 15.22 -4.15
N ARG A 312 2.78 14.07 -3.91
CA ARG A 312 2.66 13.46 -2.57
C ARG A 312 4.03 13.06 -2.01
N PHE A 313 4.86 12.41 -2.82
CA PHE A 313 6.21 12.00 -2.41
C PHE A 313 7.14 13.18 -2.16
N GLY A 314 7.02 14.25 -2.95
CA GLY A 314 7.79 15.47 -2.72
C GLY A 314 7.49 16.12 -1.37
N LYS A 315 6.28 15.93 -0.82
CA LYS A 315 5.92 16.39 0.52
C LYS A 315 6.34 15.43 1.62
N ALA A 316 6.26 14.11 1.38
CA ALA A 316 6.49 13.09 2.41
C ALA A 316 7.97 12.73 2.61
N PHE A 317 8.83 12.96 1.60
CA PHE A 317 10.23 12.50 1.60
C PHE A 317 11.20 13.64 1.29
N GLU A 318 12.03 14.02 2.26
CA GLU A 318 12.99 15.14 2.13
C GLU A 318 13.95 14.96 0.95
N TYR A 319 14.43 13.73 0.69
CA TYR A 319 15.35 13.44 -0.42
C TYR A 319 14.73 13.66 -1.81
N ARG A 320 13.40 13.80 -1.91
CA ARG A 320 12.68 14.12 -3.15
C ARG A 320 12.36 15.61 -3.30
N SER A 321 12.43 16.38 -2.23
CA SER A 321 12.16 17.82 -2.23
C SER A 321 13.41 18.68 -2.49
N SER A 322 14.63 18.10 -2.43
CA SER A 322 15.89 18.83 -2.69
C SER A 322 16.00 19.27 -4.15
N GLU A 323 16.69 20.39 -4.41
CA GLU A 323 16.91 20.91 -5.77
C GLU A 323 17.67 19.92 -6.68
N ASP A 324 18.54 19.08 -6.11
CA ASP A 324 19.24 18.00 -6.82
C ASP A 324 18.30 16.88 -7.30
N ALA A 325 17.10 16.78 -6.74
CA ALA A 325 16.06 15.87 -7.17
C ALA A 325 15.29 16.38 -8.41
N LYS A 326 15.52 17.60 -8.86
CA LYS A 326 14.83 18.23 -9.99
C LYS A 326 15.56 18.10 -11.33
N ARG A 327 16.69 17.36 -11.37
CA ARG A 327 17.49 17.12 -12.59
C ARG A 327 17.38 15.70 -13.09
#